data_f164f15eca179016710df01f6a7b9308
#
_entry.id   f164f15eca179016710df01f6a7b9308
#
_cell.length_a   1.000
_cell.length_b   1.000
_cell.length_c   1.000
_cell.angle_alpha   90.00
_cell.angle_beta   90.00
_cell.angle_gamma   90.00
#
_symmetry.space_group_name_H-M   'P 1'
#
loop_
_entity.id
_entity.type
_entity.pdbx_description
1 polymer ?
#
loop_
_entity_poly.entity_id
_entity_poly.type
_entity_poly.pdbx_seq_one_letter_code
_entity_poly.pdbx_strand_id
1 'polypeptide(L)'
;ADLARRLRDAGAEVRVVMTRAATEFITPLTMQAVSGNPVQQTLLDETAENGMGHIELARWADMVLVAPASANFLAKLNQGRADDLLSTVCLATDAPLAVAPAMNQQMWLNPATQRNVFGLKQLGVEIFGPASGDQACGDSGPGRMLEPVELVDRVAEQFATGALEGVTVLVTAGPTWEAMDPVRGLTNRSSGKMGYAVAQAAVEAGARVILVSGPTALKAPDRVERVDVTSARQMYEEVMDRVAAADIFIGVAAVADYRPKAIARQKIKKGPDTLTIELERNPDILADVAAISDVIDASDGQVRSEERRVGKECRSRWSPYH
;
A
#
# COMPACT_ATOMS: atom_id res chain seq x y z
N ALA A 1 -17.65 -0.93 -11.35
CA ALA A 1 -17.05 0.40 -11.59
C ALA A 1 -16.46 0.96 -10.29
N ASP A 2 -17.25 1.05 -9.19
CA ASP A 2 -16.77 1.62 -7.92
C ASP A 2 -15.58 0.83 -7.35
N LEU A 3 -15.64 -0.50 -7.34
CA LEU A 3 -14.53 -1.36 -6.92
C LEU A 3 -13.24 -1.07 -7.71
N ALA A 4 -13.31 -1.00 -9.04
CA ALA A 4 -12.15 -0.73 -9.88
C ALA A 4 -11.52 0.64 -9.58
N ARG A 5 -12.35 1.67 -9.32
CA ARG A 5 -11.87 2.98 -8.93
C ARG A 5 -11.19 2.94 -7.57
N ARG A 6 -11.80 2.29 -6.57
CA ARG A 6 -11.24 2.19 -5.21
C ARG A 6 -9.93 1.42 -5.16
N LEU A 7 -9.80 0.34 -5.92
CA LEU A 7 -8.53 -0.38 -6.05
C LEU A 7 -7.42 0.52 -6.62
N ARG A 8 -7.74 1.34 -7.63
CA ARG A 8 -6.79 2.34 -8.15
C ARG A 8 -6.45 3.43 -7.14
N ASP A 9 -7.45 3.92 -6.41
CA ASP A 9 -7.25 4.93 -5.36
C ASP A 9 -6.36 4.37 -4.22
N ALA A 10 -6.41 3.05 -4.00
CA ALA A 10 -5.52 2.31 -3.09
C ALA A 10 -4.13 2.01 -3.70
N GLY A 11 -3.85 2.43 -4.94
CA GLY A 11 -2.55 2.30 -5.58
C GLY A 11 -2.38 1.10 -6.51
N ALA A 12 -3.41 0.26 -6.70
CA ALA A 12 -3.34 -0.87 -7.62
C ALA A 12 -3.45 -0.43 -9.09
N GLU A 13 -2.69 -1.06 -9.98
CA GLU A 13 -2.97 -1.03 -11.41
C GLU A 13 -4.10 -2.03 -11.71
N VAL A 14 -5.17 -1.57 -12.36
CA VAL A 14 -6.36 -2.40 -12.62
C VAL A 14 -6.56 -2.61 -14.11
N ARG A 15 -6.53 -3.85 -14.56
CA ARG A 15 -6.94 -4.28 -15.91
C ARG A 15 -8.27 -5.03 -15.82
N VAL A 16 -9.19 -4.73 -16.73
CA VAL A 16 -10.55 -5.27 -16.67
C VAL A 16 -10.81 -6.21 -17.83
N VAL A 17 -11.27 -7.41 -17.50
CA VAL A 17 -11.81 -8.38 -18.45
C VAL A 17 -13.32 -8.43 -18.26
N MET A 18 -14.09 -8.23 -19.34
CA MET A 18 -15.54 -8.31 -19.29
C MET A 18 -16.06 -9.49 -20.09
N THR A 19 -16.91 -10.31 -19.46
CA THR A 19 -17.67 -11.31 -20.17
C THR A 19 -18.78 -10.66 -20.99
N ARG A 20 -19.31 -11.36 -22.02
CA ARG A 20 -20.45 -10.89 -22.79
C ARG A 20 -21.65 -10.54 -21.89
N ALA A 21 -21.92 -11.34 -20.86
CA ALA A 21 -23.00 -11.06 -19.92
C ALA A 21 -22.76 -9.79 -19.10
N ALA A 22 -21.50 -9.44 -18.76
CA ALA A 22 -21.18 -8.23 -18.03
C ALA A 22 -21.48 -6.96 -18.86
N THR A 23 -21.34 -7.02 -20.18
CA THR A 23 -21.60 -5.86 -21.05
C THR A 23 -23.07 -5.48 -21.15
N GLU A 24 -24.00 -6.36 -20.77
CA GLU A 24 -25.44 -6.07 -20.67
C GLU A 24 -25.77 -5.17 -19.45
N PHE A 25 -24.90 -5.12 -18.43
CA PHE A 25 -25.14 -4.33 -17.22
C PHE A 25 -24.30 -3.04 -17.16
N ILE A 26 -23.10 -3.05 -17.74
CA ILE A 26 -22.19 -1.92 -17.73
C ILE A 26 -21.38 -1.89 -19.03
N THR A 27 -21.14 -0.70 -19.57
CA THR A 27 -20.41 -0.59 -20.83
C THR A 27 -18.88 -0.75 -20.62
N PRO A 28 -18.16 -1.31 -21.61
CA PRO A 28 -16.70 -1.36 -21.60
C PRO A 28 -16.07 0.04 -21.46
N LEU A 29 -16.67 1.06 -22.08
CA LEU A 29 -16.23 2.45 -21.98
C LEU A 29 -16.25 2.96 -20.53
N THR A 30 -17.30 2.63 -19.76
CA THR A 30 -17.37 2.98 -18.34
C THR A 30 -16.23 2.31 -17.55
N MET A 31 -15.98 1.03 -17.81
CA MET A 31 -14.90 0.29 -17.12
C MET A 31 -13.53 0.80 -17.54
N GLN A 32 -13.33 1.14 -18.79
CA GLN A 32 -12.09 1.79 -19.26
C GLN A 32 -11.84 3.14 -18.58
N ALA A 33 -12.88 3.97 -18.46
CA ALA A 33 -12.75 5.28 -17.80
C ALA A 33 -12.35 5.18 -16.34
N VAL A 34 -12.89 4.20 -15.59
CA VAL A 34 -12.58 4.02 -14.15
C VAL A 34 -11.29 3.22 -13.91
N SER A 35 -10.93 2.29 -14.77
CA SER A 35 -9.69 1.53 -14.65
C SER A 35 -8.47 2.29 -15.20
N GLY A 36 -8.69 3.19 -16.16
CA GLY A 36 -7.62 3.89 -16.87
C GLY A 36 -6.91 3.02 -17.92
N ASN A 37 -7.37 1.78 -18.12
CA ASN A 37 -6.79 0.81 -19.05
C ASN A 37 -7.85 0.30 -20.03
N PRO A 38 -7.48 -0.12 -21.25
CA PRO A 38 -8.40 -0.76 -22.18
C PRO A 38 -9.07 -1.99 -21.56
N VAL A 39 -10.36 -2.17 -21.89
CA VAL A 39 -11.13 -3.33 -21.42
C VAL A 39 -11.04 -4.46 -22.44
N GLN A 40 -10.72 -5.64 -21.98
CA GLN A 40 -10.58 -6.82 -22.83
C GLN A 40 -11.83 -7.69 -22.74
N GLN A 41 -12.31 -8.21 -23.88
CA GLN A 41 -13.60 -8.90 -23.96
C GLN A 41 -13.53 -10.23 -24.72
N THR A 42 -12.62 -10.36 -25.67
CA THR A 42 -12.52 -11.51 -26.57
C THR A 42 -11.21 -12.26 -26.38
N LEU A 43 -11.30 -13.60 -26.46
CA LEU A 43 -10.13 -14.47 -26.37
C LEU A 43 -9.19 -14.30 -27.59
N LEU A 44 -9.79 -14.07 -28.76
CA LEU A 44 -9.10 -13.86 -30.03
C LEU A 44 -9.35 -12.42 -30.46
N ASP A 45 -8.41 -11.54 -30.16
CA ASP A 45 -8.41 -10.16 -30.64
C ASP A 45 -7.48 -10.07 -31.85
N GLU A 46 -8.05 -9.86 -33.04
CA GLU A 46 -7.27 -9.76 -34.28
C GLU A 46 -6.37 -8.51 -34.31
N THR A 47 -6.62 -7.54 -33.42
CA THR A 47 -5.80 -6.32 -33.28
C THR A 47 -4.67 -6.45 -32.26
N ALA A 48 -4.65 -7.49 -31.45
CA ALA A 48 -3.55 -7.80 -30.54
C ALA A 48 -2.40 -8.45 -31.37
N GLU A 49 -1.29 -7.75 -31.49
CA GLU A 49 -0.15 -8.09 -32.36
C GLU A 49 0.41 -9.52 -32.23
N ASN A 50 0.02 -10.31 -31.22
CA ASN A 50 0.59 -11.65 -30.99
C ASN A 50 -0.43 -12.76 -30.63
N GLY A 51 -1.74 -12.53 -30.64
CA GLY A 51 -2.75 -13.59 -30.35
C GLY A 51 -2.67 -14.25 -28.95
N MET A 52 -1.83 -13.77 -28.05
CA MET A 52 -1.59 -14.35 -26.71
C MET A 52 -2.03 -13.43 -25.56
N GLY A 53 -2.98 -12.54 -25.78
CA GLY A 53 -3.42 -11.56 -24.79
C GLY A 53 -3.89 -12.16 -23.46
N HIS A 54 -4.47 -13.36 -23.45
CA HIS A 54 -4.86 -14.06 -22.22
C HIS A 54 -3.66 -14.53 -21.40
N ILE A 55 -2.56 -14.98 -22.05
CA ILE A 55 -1.33 -15.38 -21.36
C ILE A 55 -0.63 -14.14 -20.78
N GLU A 56 -0.61 -13.04 -21.53
CA GLU A 56 -0.04 -11.79 -21.06
C GLU A 56 -0.79 -11.26 -19.83
N LEU A 57 -2.11 -11.27 -19.85
CA LEU A 57 -2.94 -10.92 -18.69
C LEU A 57 -2.71 -11.82 -17.48
N ALA A 58 -2.67 -13.14 -17.73
CA ALA A 58 -2.46 -14.13 -16.68
C ALA A 58 -1.10 -13.97 -15.99
N ARG A 59 -0.05 -13.63 -16.75
CA ARG A 59 1.30 -13.39 -16.22
C ARG A 59 1.48 -12.02 -15.58
N TRP A 60 0.74 -11.02 -16.07
CA TRP A 60 0.81 -9.66 -15.56
C TRP A 60 0.14 -9.52 -14.19
N ALA A 61 -0.93 -10.28 -13.93
CA ALA A 61 -1.72 -10.12 -12.72
C ALA A 61 -0.98 -10.65 -11.48
N ASP A 62 -0.88 -9.82 -10.45
CA ASP A 62 -0.50 -10.26 -9.10
C ASP A 62 -1.68 -10.89 -8.36
N MET A 63 -2.91 -10.62 -8.80
CA MET A 63 -4.15 -11.23 -8.31
C MET A 63 -5.25 -11.14 -9.37
N VAL A 64 -6.09 -12.15 -9.47
CA VAL A 64 -7.31 -12.13 -10.29
C VAL A 64 -8.54 -12.15 -9.38
N LEU A 65 -9.36 -11.08 -9.44
CA LEU A 65 -10.62 -10.99 -8.71
C LEU A 65 -11.81 -10.98 -9.67
N VAL A 66 -12.69 -11.96 -9.55
CA VAL A 66 -13.94 -12.03 -10.32
C VAL A 66 -15.09 -11.43 -9.50
N ALA A 67 -15.50 -10.21 -9.84
CA ALA A 67 -16.54 -9.47 -9.12
C ALA A 67 -17.50 -8.73 -10.07
N PRO A 68 -18.77 -9.12 -10.11
CA PRO A 68 -19.41 -10.25 -9.41
C PRO A 68 -19.12 -11.61 -10.06
N ALA A 69 -19.20 -12.69 -9.26
CA ALA A 69 -19.16 -14.07 -9.73
C ALA A 69 -20.56 -14.69 -9.63
N SER A 70 -21.16 -15.02 -10.77
CA SER A 70 -22.45 -15.72 -10.84
C SER A 70 -22.31 -17.20 -10.54
N ALA A 71 -23.43 -17.88 -10.21
CA ALA A 71 -23.47 -19.33 -10.03
C ALA A 71 -22.94 -20.10 -11.24
N ASN A 72 -23.24 -19.60 -12.46
CA ASN A 72 -22.70 -20.18 -13.69
C ASN A 72 -21.18 -20.06 -13.77
N PHE A 73 -20.63 -18.90 -13.41
CA PHE A 73 -19.17 -18.70 -13.43
C PHE A 73 -18.47 -19.58 -12.39
N LEU A 74 -19.03 -19.71 -11.17
CA LEU A 74 -18.50 -20.60 -10.14
C LEU A 74 -18.45 -22.06 -10.61
N ALA A 75 -19.52 -22.52 -11.28
CA ALA A 75 -19.56 -23.87 -11.86
C ALA A 75 -18.52 -24.07 -12.97
N LYS A 76 -18.38 -23.08 -13.86
CA LYS A 76 -17.43 -23.07 -14.96
C LYS A 76 -15.99 -23.13 -14.43
N LEU A 77 -15.66 -22.31 -13.46
CA LEU A 77 -14.34 -22.23 -12.85
C LEU A 77 -13.99 -23.54 -12.13
N ASN A 78 -14.92 -24.08 -11.32
CA ASN A 78 -14.73 -25.35 -10.61
C ASN A 78 -14.50 -26.55 -11.55
N GLN A 79 -14.99 -26.48 -12.79
CA GLN A 79 -14.81 -27.52 -13.81
C GLN A 79 -13.58 -27.31 -14.69
N GLY A 80 -12.81 -26.21 -14.48
CA GLY A 80 -11.64 -25.88 -15.31
C GLY A 80 -11.99 -25.57 -16.76
N ARG A 81 -13.17 -24.98 -17.04
CA ARG A 81 -13.55 -24.59 -18.39
C ARG A 81 -12.89 -23.29 -18.80
N ALA A 82 -12.43 -23.25 -20.05
CA ALA A 82 -11.76 -22.09 -20.66
C ALA A 82 -12.40 -21.74 -22.02
N ASP A 83 -13.71 -21.44 -22.01
CA ASP A 83 -14.50 -21.18 -23.20
C ASP A 83 -14.75 -19.67 -23.44
N ASP A 84 -14.22 -18.81 -22.60
CA ASP A 84 -14.15 -17.36 -22.77
C ASP A 84 -12.83 -16.78 -22.23
N LEU A 85 -12.56 -15.50 -22.49
CA LEU A 85 -11.33 -14.84 -22.08
C LEU A 85 -11.13 -14.90 -20.55
N LEU A 86 -12.17 -14.59 -19.75
CA LEU A 86 -12.07 -14.57 -18.31
C LEU A 86 -11.72 -15.94 -17.75
N SER A 87 -12.45 -16.99 -18.15
CA SER A 87 -12.20 -18.35 -17.68
C SER A 87 -10.84 -18.87 -18.14
N THR A 88 -10.37 -18.46 -19.32
CA THR A 88 -9.03 -18.81 -19.82
C THR A 88 -7.93 -18.12 -19.00
N VAL A 89 -8.07 -16.84 -18.68
CA VAL A 89 -7.14 -16.12 -17.80
C VAL A 89 -7.08 -16.77 -16.41
N CYS A 90 -8.24 -17.09 -15.82
CA CYS A 90 -8.31 -17.77 -14.51
C CYS A 90 -7.62 -19.16 -14.51
N LEU A 91 -7.65 -19.88 -15.63
CA LEU A 91 -6.98 -21.18 -15.74
C LEU A 91 -5.49 -21.07 -16.03
N ALA A 92 -5.04 -19.96 -16.64
CA ALA A 92 -3.68 -19.76 -17.08
C ALA A 92 -2.79 -18.98 -16.08
N THR A 93 -3.39 -18.42 -15.02
CA THR A 93 -2.65 -17.60 -14.04
C THR A 93 -2.10 -18.46 -12.89
N ASP A 94 -0.89 -18.10 -12.45
CA ASP A 94 -0.28 -18.59 -11.20
C ASP A 94 -0.58 -17.63 -10.01
N ALA A 95 -1.20 -16.47 -10.28
CA ALA A 95 -1.54 -15.50 -9.24
C ALA A 95 -2.74 -15.98 -8.39
N PRO A 96 -2.84 -15.54 -7.12
CA PRO A 96 -4.01 -15.78 -6.29
C PRO A 96 -5.31 -15.43 -7.01
N LEU A 97 -6.29 -16.33 -6.95
CA LEU A 97 -7.59 -16.17 -7.58
C LEU A 97 -8.67 -16.04 -6.52
N ALA A 98 -9.47 -14.98 -6.61
CA ALA A 98 -10.61 -14.76 -5.73
C ALA A 98 -11.90 -14.55 -6.54
N VAL A 99 -13.01 -14.94 -5.95
CA VAL A 99 -14.35 -14.71 -6.50
C VAL A 99 -15.25 -14.02 -5.47
N ALA A 100 -16.02 -13.04 -5.91
CA ALA A 100 -17.04 -12.35 -5.11
C ALA A 100 -18.45 -12.80 -5.57
N PRO A 101 -19.06 -13.79 -4.94
CA PRO A 101 -20.35 -14.34 -5.36
C PRO A 101 -21.46 -13.28 -5.29
N ALA A 102 -22.31 -13.28 -6.34
CA ALA A 102 -23.52 -12.47 -6.40
C ALA A 102 -24.64 -13.26 -7.09
N MET A 103 -25.68 -13.60 -6.34
CA MET A 103 -26.84 -14.35 -6.85
C MET A 103 -28.00 -14.29 -5.86
N ASN A 104 -29.18 -14.72 -6.30
CA ASN A 104 -30.31 -14.91 -5.39
C ASN A 104 -29.98 -15.89 -4.25
N GLN A 105 -30.58 -15.69 -3.08
CA GLN A 105 -30.31 -16.51 -1.89
C GLN A 105 -30.59 -18.00 -2.14
N GLN A 106 -31.66 -18.38 -2.87
CA GLN A 106 -31.97 -19.78 -3.16
C GLN A 106 -30.91 -20.41 -4.09
N MET A 107 -30.39 -19.63 -5.04
CA MET A 107 -29.28 -20.05 -5.88
C MET A 107 -28.01 -20.26 -5.06
N TRP A 108 -27.75 -19.39 -4.09
CA TRP A 108 -26.59 -19.52 -3.22
C TRP A 108 -26.69 -20.76 -2.33
N LEU A 109 -27.83 -20.96 -1.67
CA LEU A 109 -28.09 -22.10 -0.78
C LEU A 109 -28.25 -23.45 -1.53
N ASN A 110 -28.37 -23.41 -2.86
CA ASN A 110 -28.54 -24.62 -3.65
C ASN A 110 -27.34 -25.55 -3.48
N PRO A 111 -27.57 -26.88 -3.22
CA PRO A 111 -26.49 -27.84 -3.04
C PRO A 111 -25.48 -27.90 -4.19
N ALA A 112 -25.91 -27.64 -5.43
CA ALA A 112 -25.03 -27.61 -6.59
C ALA A 112 -24.07 -26.43 -6.51
N THR A 113 -24.55 -25.25 -6.12
CA THR A 113 -23.72 -24.06 -5.90
C THR A 113 -22.73 -24.26 -4.75
N GLN A 114 -23.21 -24.79 -3.62
CA GLN A 114 -22.37 -25.06 -2.44
C GLN A 114 -21.27 -26.08 -2.74
N ARG A 115 -21.58 -27.12 -3.53
CA ARG A 115 -20.57 -28.08 -4.01
C ARG A 115 -19.50 -27.39 -4.88
N ASN A 116 -19.89 -26.47 -5.77
CA ASN A 116 -18.94 -25.74 -6.59
C ASN A 116 -18.06 -24.83 -5.73
N VAL A 117 -18.64 -24.14 -4.74
CA VAL A 117 -17.89 -23.30 -3.80
C VAL A 117 -16.90 -24.14 -2.98
N PHE A 118 -17.32 -25.30 -2.49
CA PHE A 118 -16.43 -26.22 -1.79
C PHE A 118 -15.27 -26.67 -2.69
N GLY A 119 -15.56 -27.08 -3.93
CA GLY A 119 -14.52 -27.48 -4.90
C GLY A 119 -13.54 -26.36 -5.20
N LEU A 120 -14.02 -25.12 -5.38
CA LEU A 120 -13.16 -23.96 -5.61
C LEU A 120 -12.21 -23.68 -4.43
N LYS A 121 -12.71 -23.82 -3.18
CA LYS A 121 -11.85 -23.69 -1.99
C LYS A 121 -10.78 -24.79 -1.95
N GLN A 122 -11.07 -26.02 -2.38
CA GLN A 122 -10.07 -27.09 -2.48
C GLN A 122 -9.01 -26.82 -3.57
N LEU A 123 -9.35 -26.02 -4.58
CA LEU A 123 -8.44 -25.57 -5.63
C LEU A 123 -7.65 -24.30 -5.24
N GLY A 124 -7.80 -23.80 -3.99
CA GLY A 124 -7.11 -22.60 -3.52
C GLY A 124 -7.74 -21.28 -3.96
N VAL A 125 -9.00 -21.31 -4.46
CA VAL A 125 -9.71 -20.08 -4.83
C VAL A 125 -10.33 -19.45 -3.59
N GLU A 126 -10.03 -18.17 -3.36
CA GLU A 126 -10.60 -17.40 -2.27
C GLU A 126 -12.05 -17.00 -2.57
N ILE A 127 -12.91 -17.09 -1.56
CA ILE A 127 -14.33 -16.74 -1.68
C ILE A 127 -14.61 -15.50 -0.81
N PHE A 128 -14.79 -14.35 -1.46
CA PHE A 128 -15.08 -13.10 -0.78
C PHE A 128 -16.58 -12.87 -0.63
N GLY A 129 -17.14 -13.26 0.49
CA GLY A 129 -18.57 -13.24 0.76
C GLY A 129 -19.28 -14.57 0.42
N PRO A 130 -20.58 -14.53 0.02
CA PRO A 130 -21.41 -13.34 -0.10
C PRO A 130 -21.85 -12.76 1.24
N ALA A 131 -22.28 -11.50 1.24
CA ALA A 131 -22.97 -10.87 2.37
C ALA A 131 -24.44 -11.31 2.41
N SER A 132 -25.05 -11.11 3.59
CA SER A 132 -26.50 -11.21 3.77
C SER A 132 -27.15 -9.85 3.70
N GLY A 133 -28.32 -9.75 3.12
CA GLY A 133 -29.09 -8.52 3.03
C GLY A 133 -30.26 -8.63 2.05
N ASP A 134 -30.93 -7.48 1.84
CA ASP A 134 -32.05 -7.39 0.92
C ASP A 134 -31.57 -7.55 -0.53
N GLN A 135 -32.33 -8.29 -1.30
CA GLN A 135 -32.07 -8.60 -2.70
C GLN A 135 -33.13 -7.93 -3.61
N ALA A 136 -32.79 -7.73 -4.88
CA ALA A 136 -33.65 -7.06 -5.84
C ALA A 136 -35.03 -7.74 -6.05
N CYS A 137 -35.14 -9.03 -5.73
CA CYS A 137 -36.38 -9.78 -5.77
C CYS A 137 -37.28 -9.63 -4.54
N GLY A 138 -36.85 -8.84 -3.52
CA GLY A 138 -37.57 -8.66 -2.26
C GLY A 138 -37.25 -9.69 -1.18
N ASP A 139 -36.42 -10.69 -1.50
CA ASP A 139 -35.90 -11.64 -0.50
C ASP A 139 -34.80 -11.02 0.34
N SER A 140 -34.63 -11.50 1.58
CA SER A 140 -33.49 -11.11 2.42
C SER A 140 -32.74 -12.37 2.86
N GLY A 141 -31.40 -12.37 2.66
CA GLY A 141 -30.56 -13.50 2.99
C GLY A 141 -29.19 -13.46 2.30
N PRO A 142 -28.41 -14.57 2.38
CA PRO A 142 -27.08 -14.63 1.78
C PRO A 142 -27.15 -14.67 0.25
N GLY A 143 -26.20 -14.03 -0.42
CA GLY A 143 -26.12 -14.02 -1.88
C GLY A 143 -25.75 -12.66 -2.46
N ARG A 144 -25.74 -11.61 -1.65
CA ARG A 144 -25.32 -10.26 -2.05
C ARG A 144 -23.78 -10.18 -2.10
N MET A 145 -23.25 -9.60 -3.18
CA MET A 145 -21.81 -9.32 -3.25
C MET A 145 -21.41 -8.39 -2.10
N LEU A 146 -20.23 -8.58 -1.54
CA LEU A 146 -19.63 -7.65 -0.59
C LEU A 146 -19.57 -6.24 -1.16
N GLU A 147 -19.65 -5.24 -0.30
CA GLU A 147 -19.49 -3.86 -0.72
C GLU A 147 -18.07 -3.60 -1.25
N PRO A 148 -17.90 -2.65 -2.19
CA PRO A 148 -16.61 -2.38 -2.80
C PRO A 148 -15.48 -2.08 -1.80
N VAL A 149 -15.78 -1.46 -0.65
CA VAL A 149 -14.79 -1.19 0.41
C VAL A 149 -14.31 -2.50 1.03
N GLU A 150 -15.24 -3.39 1.39
CA GLU A 150 -14.91 -4.71 1.97
C GLU A 150 -14.09 -5.57 1.01
N LEU A 151 -14.37 -5.47 -0.30
CA LEU A 151 -13.59 -6.19 -1.31
C LEU A 151 -12.16 -5.64 -1.45
N VAL A 152 -11.98 -4.33 -1.32
CA VAL A 152 -10.62 -3.72 -1.28
C VAL A 152 -9.85 -4.22 -0.08
N ASP A 153 -10.48 -4.27 1.10
CA ASP A 153 -9.83 -4.77 2.32
C ASP A 153 -9.44 -6.26 2.16
N ARG A 154 -10.34 -7.08 1.61
CA ARG A 154 -10.04 -8.50 1.32
C ARG A 154 -8.91 -8.71 0.32
N VAL A 155 -8.82 -7.84 -0.70
CA VAL A 155 -7.69 -7.87 -1.64
C VAL A 155 -6.40 -7.49 -0.92
N ALA A 156 -6.40 -6.43 -0.11
CA ALA A 156 -5.23 -6.00 0.64
C ALA A 156 -4.73 -7.10 1.61
N GLU A 157 -5.63 -7.84 2.27
CA GLU A 157 -5.31 -8.97 3.14
C GLU A 157 -4.52 -10.08 2.41
N GLN A 158 -4.75 -10.29 1.09
CA GLN A 158 -4.03 -11.31 0.32
C GLN A 158 -2.55 -10.95 0.09
N PHE A 159 -2.22 -9.67 0.15
CA PHE A 159 -0.85 -9.17 0.02
C PHE A 159 -0.18 -8.92 1.37
N ALA A 160 -0.92 -9.03 2.46
CA ALA A 160 -0.36 -8.93 3.80
C ALA A 160 0.55 -10.13 4.09
N THR A 161 1.85 -9.92 4.10
CA THR A 161 2.82 -11.00 4.32
C THR A 161 2.87 -11.46 5.77
N GLY A 162 2.35 -10.67 6.72
CA GLY A 162 2.47 -10.91 8.16
C GLY A 162 3.93 -10.96 8.67
N ALA A 163 4.90 -10.63 7.80
CA ALA A 163 6.33 -10.76 8.10
C ALA A 163 6.77 -9.92 9.31
N LEU A 164 6.03 -8.87 9.62
CA LEU A 164 6.26 -7.98 10.76
C LEU A 164 5.07 -7.98 11.74
N GLU A 165 4.28 -9.05 11.79
CA GLU A 165 3.19 -9.17 12.75
C GLU A 165 3.72 -9.19 14.19
N GLY A 166 3.17 -8.34 15.05
CA GLY A 166 3.63 -8.16 16.43
C GLY A 166 4.86 -7.26 16.57
N VAL A 167 5.48 -6.80 15.47
CA VAL A 167 6.64 -5.91 15.46
C VAL A 167 6.19 -4.44 15.46
N THR A 168 6.81 -3.63 16.33
CA THR A 168 6.64 -2.17 16.34
C THR A 168 7.79 -1.50 15.58
N VAL A 169 7.46 -0.74 14.53
CA VAL A 169 8.43 -0.03 13.70
C VAL A 169 8.31 1.47 13.93
N LEU A 170 9.39 2.11 14.34
CA LEU A 170 9.52 3.56 14.49
C LEU A 170 10.23 4.13 13.27
N VAL A 171 9.59 5.03 12.53
CA VAL A 171 10.13 5.62 11.30
C VAL A 171 10.20 7.13 11.45
N THR A 172 11.30 7.75 11.03
CA THR A 172 11.37 9.20 10.87
C THR A 172 11.24 9.59 9.40
N ALA A 173 10.51 10.68 9.10
CA ALA A 173 10.28 11.14 7.73
C ALA A 173 10.24 12.67 7.61
N GLY A 174 10.36 13.15 6.38
CA GLY A 174 10.29 14.58 6.07
C GLY A 174 11.55 15.36 6.44
N PRO A 175 11.58 16.65 6.15
CA PRO A 175 12.63 17.56 6.58
C PRO A 175 12.39 18.07 7.99
N THR A 176 13.43 18.56 8.67
CA THR A 176 13.24 19.44 9.83
C THR A 176 13.32 20.91 9.41
N TRP A 177 12.71 21.76 10.20
CA TRP A 177 12.69 23.21 10.03
C TRP A 177 13.28 23.88 11.27
N GLU A 178 14.42 24.52 11.12
CA GLU A 178 15.13 25.21 12.20
C GLU A 178 14.87 26.70 12.11
N ALA A 179 14.06 27.22 13.00
CA ALA A 179 13.61 28.60 12.97
C ALA A 179 14.76 29.58 13.20
N MET A 180 14.88 30.59 12.36
CA MET A 180 15.77 31.78 12.52
C MET A 180 15.01 32.93 13.17
N ASP A 181 13.76 33.11 12.76
CA ASP A 181 12.81 34.08 13.28
C ASP A 181 11.38 33.52 13.07
N PRO A 182 10.29 34.20 13.47
CA PRO A 182 8.93 33.68 13.33
C PRO A 182 8.49 33.41 11.88
N VAL A 183 9.27 33.81 10.88
CA VAL A 183 8.87 33.73 9.45
C VAL A 183 9.86 32.92 8.63
N ARG A 184 11.14 32.83 9.03
CA ARG A 184 12.23 32.18 8.26
C ARG A 184 12.94 31.14 9.08
N GLY A 185 13.42 30.10 8.38
CA GLY A 185 14.20 29.03 8.98
C GLY A 185 15.08 28.32 7.96
N LEU A 186 15.91 27.42 8.46
CA LEU A 186 16.76 26.51 7.69
C LEU A 186 16.01 25.18 7.56
N THR A 187 16.07 24.59 6.38
CA THR A 187 15.43 23.27 6.12
C THR A 187 16.12 22.57 4.97
N ASN A 188 15.99 21.27 4.92
CA ASN A 188 16.43 20.44 3.80
C ASN A 188 15.35 20.33 2.73
N ARG A 189 15.76 20.16 1.47
CA ARG A 189 14.85 19.86 0.36
C ARG A 189 14.44 18.38 0.38
N SER A 190 13.60 17.99 1.30
CA SER A 190 13.02 16.66 1.35
C SER A 190 11.50 16.73 1.23
N SER A 191 10.92 15.85 0.43
CA SER A 191 9.46 15.72 0.31
C SER A 191 8.86 14.77 1.32
N GLY A 192 9.68 13.98 2.03
CA GLY A 192 9.24 12.92 2.94
C GLY A 192 8.74 11.64 2.26
N LYS A 193 8.61 11.60 0.93
CA LYS A 193 7.99 10.49 0.20
C LYS A 193 8.58 9.12 0.53
N MET A 194 9.91 9.01 0.67
CA MET A 194 10.56 7.73 0.99
C MET A 194 10.13 7.21 2.37
N GLY A 195 10.18 8.05 3.42
CA GLY A 195 9.79 7.64 4.78
C GLY A 195 8.32 7.25 4.87
N TYR A 196 7.44 7.94 4.14
CA TYR A 196 6.02 7.57 4.05
C TYR A 196 5.81 6.25 3.31
N ALA A 197 6.55 5.98 2.23
CA ALA A 197 6.50 4.70 1.53
C ALA A 197 7.04 3.54 2.39
N VAL A 198 8.09 3.77 3.17
CA VAL A 198 8.61 2.78 4.14
C VAL A 198 7.58 2.50 5.23
N ALA A 199 6.95 3.54 5.79
CA ALA A 199 5.89 3.38 6.78
C ALA A 199 4.69 2.58 6.23
N GLN A 200 4.28 2.87 4.99
CA GLN A 200 3.23 2.11 4.30
C GLN A 200 3.61 0.63 4.14
N ALA A 201 4.80 0.35 3.62
CA ALA A 201 5.28 -1.02 3.41
C ALA A 201 5.39 -1.80 4.74
N ALA A 202 5.81 -1.14 5.83
CA ALA A 202 5.86 -1.77 7.15
C ALA A 202 4.46 -2.14 7.68
N VAL A 203 3.45 -1.26 7.49
CA VAL A 203 2.05 -1.56 7.84
C VAL A 203 1.51 -2.71 6.98
N GLU A 204 1.80 -2.73 5.69
CA GLU A 204 1.40 -3.81 4.78
C GLU A 204 2.05 -5.14 5.16
N ALA A 205 3.25 -5.09 5.72
CA ALA A 205 3.93 -6.27 6.28
C ALA A 205 3.37 -6.70 7.66
N GLY A 206 2.40 -5.99 8.22
CA GLY A 206 1.71 -6.33 9.48
C GLY A 206 2.27 -5.62 10.73
N ALA A 207 3.22 -4.68 10.59
CA ALA A 207 3.79 -3.97 11.71
C ALA A 207 2.83 -2.93 12.32
N ARG A 208 2.99 -2.69 13.63
CA ARG A 208 2.54 -1.43 14.24
C ARG A 208 3.54 -0.34 13.89
N VAL A 209 3.11 0.72 13.20
CA VAL A 209 4.02 1.77 12.72
C VAL A 209 3.77 3.09 13.43
N ILE A 210 4.85 3.68 13.96
CA ILE A 210 4.88 5.04 14.50
C ILE A 210 5.76 5.87 13.56
N LEU A 211 5.18 6.92 12.96
CA LEU A 211 5.85 7.80 11.99
C LEU A 211 6.07 9.18 12.60
N VAL A 212 7.29 9.49 12.99
CA VAL A 212 7.69 10.83 13.43
C VAL A 212 8.04 11.67 12.21
N SER A 213 7.17 12.62 11.87
CA SER A 213 7.26 13.37 10.62
C SER A 213 7.56 14.83 10.83
N GLY A 214 8.62 15.32 10.19
CA GLY A 214 8.83 16.74 9.95
C GLY A 214 7.77 17.32 9.00
N PRO A 215 7.78 18.66 8.76
CA PRO A 215 6.77 19.34 7.95
C PRO A 215 6.69 18.79 6.52
N THR A 216 5.54 18.25 6.14
CA THR A 216 5.26 17.75 4.80
C THR A 216 3.77 17.89 4.48
N ALA A 217 3.43 17.99 3.19
CA ALA A 217 2.04 18.00 2.71
C ALA A 217 1.47 16.57 2.49
N LEU A 218 2.25 15.52 2.79
CA LEU A 218 1.80 14.15 2.59
C LEU A 218 0.75 13.76 3.65
N LYS A 219 -0.28 13.06 3.20
CA LYS A 219 -1.25 12.42 4.10
C LYS A 219 -0.58 11.19 4.73
N ALA A 220 -0.81 10.96 6.03
CA ALA A 220 -0.35 9.73 6.67
C ALA A 220 -0.99 8.51 6.00
N PRO A 221 -0.25 7.42 5.85
CA PRO A 221 -0.84 6.14 5.46
C PRO A 221 -1.88 5.69 6.48
N ASP A 222 -2.88 4.94 6.03
CA ASP A 222 -3.88 4.38 6.94
C ASP A 222 -3.21 3.42 7.95
N ARG A 223 -3.74 3.36 9.16
CA ARG A 223 -3.22 2.55 10.29
C ARG A 223 -1.82 2.95 10.80
N VAL A 224 -1.26 4.07 10.38
CA VAL A 224 0.00 4.61 10.88
C VAL A 224 -0.27 5.65 11.97
N GLU A 225 0.37 5.49 13.13
CA GLU A 225 0.39 6.51 14.18
C GLU A 225 1.37 7.61 13.79
N ARG A 226 0.86 8.78 13.37
CA ARG A 226 1.70 9.91 12.96
C ARG A 226 1.90 10.86 14.12
N VAL A 227 3.17 11.22 14.36
CA VAL A 227 3.62 12.23 15.31
C VAL A 227 4.25 13.38 14.52
N ASP A 228 3.61 14.56 14.53
CA ASP A 228 4.11 15.73 13.83
C ASP A 228 5.12 16.48 14.68
N VAL A 229 6.28 16.78 14.09
CA VAL A 229 7.34 17.57 14.66
C VAL A 229 7.76 18.67 13.70
N THR A 230 8.45 19.70 14.19
CA THR A 230 8.94 20.79 13.33
C THR A 230 10.46 20.81 13.28
N SER A 231 11.13 20.75 14.42
CA SER A 231 12.59 20.88 14.52
C SER A 231 13.28 19.55 14.73
N ALA A 232 14.60 19.50 14.47
CA ALA A 232 15.44 18.35 14.77
C ALA A 232 15.40 17.97 16.24
N ARG A 233 15.32 18.95 17.14
CA ARG A 233 15.20 18.74 18.57
C ARG A 233 13.90 18.04 18.95
N GLN A 234 12.77 18.49 18.41
CA GLN A 234 11.48 17.82 18.64
C GLN A 234 11.49 16.40 18.09
N MET A 235 12.05 16.20 16.89
CA MET A 235 12.18 14.86 16.30
C MET A 235 13.03 13.95 17.19
N TYR A 236 14.15 14.47 17.70
CA TYR A 236 15.00 13.72 18.65
C TYR A 236 14.22 13.33 19.91
N GLU A 237 13.55 14.26 20.56
CA GLU A 237 12.76 14.03 21.78
C GLU A 237 11.69 12.96 21.54
N GLU A 238 10.91 13.06 20.46
CA GLU A 238 9.86 12.09 20.13
C GLU A 238 10.41 10.70 19.76
N VAL A 239 11.57 10.63 19.13
CA VAL A 239 12.25 9.35 18.85
C VAL A 239 12.75 8.71 20.14
N MET A 240 13.46 9.47 20.98
CA MET A 240 14.04 8.94 22.22
C MET A 240 12.97 8.46 23.21
N ASP A 241 11.82 9.11 23.25
CA ASP A 241 10.69 8.68 24.09
C ASP A 241 10.07 7.35 23.65
N ARG A 242 10.23 6.95 22.38
CA ARG A 242 9.55 5.80 21.79
C ARG A 242 10.47 4.66 21.39
N VAL A 243 11.75 4.94 21.16
CA VAL A 243 12.68 3.95 20.60
C VAL A 243 12.85 2.72 21.51
N ALA A 244 12.76 2.88 22.82
CA ALA A 244 12.84 1.77 23.76
C ALA A 244 11.65 0.78 23.67
N ALA A 245 10.53 1.21 23.10
CA ALA A 245 9.34 0.38 22.88
C ALA A 245 9.20 -0.08 21.43
N ALA A 246 10.16 0.25 20.57
CA ALA A 246 10.18 -0.13 19.15
C ALA A 246 11.16 -1.28 18.93
N ASP A 247 10.74 -2.26 18.15
CA ASP A 247 11.60 -3.39 17.76
C ASP A 247 12.54 -3.02 16.60
N ILE A 248 12.09 -2.08 15.74
CA ILE A 248 12.86 -1.62 14.58
C ILE A 248 12.79 -0.10 14.51
N PHE A 249 13.95 0.55 14.33
CA PHE A 249 14.05 1.98 14.03
C PHE A 249 14.58 2.21 12.61
N ILE A 250 13.89 3.06 11.84
CA ILE A 250 14.27 3.40 10.47
C ILE A 250 14.39 4.93 10.31
N GLY A 251 15.62 5.43 10.24
CA GLY A 251 15.93 6.85 10.08
C GLY A 251 15.93 7.26 8.61
N VAL A 252 14.85 7.90 8.14
CA VAL A 252 14.69 8.37 6.73
C VAL A 252 14.54 9.89 6.65
N ALA A 253 14.31 10.56 7.77
CA ALA A 253 14.15 12.01 7.80
C ALA A 253 15.40 12.75 7.32
N ALA A 254 15.21 13.88 6.66
CA ALA A 254 16.27 14.83 6.33
C ALA A 254 16.43 15.82 7.49
N VAL A 255 17.10 15.38 8.54
CA VAL A 255 17.34 16.18 9.74
C VAL A 255 18.43 17.22 9.46
N ALA A 256 18.25 18.44 9.92
CA ALA A 256 19.29 19.46 9.82
C ALA A 256 20.40 19.19 10.86
N ASP A 257 21.65 19.16 10.40
CA ASP A 257 22.82 18.96 11.28
C ASP A 257 23.05 20.14 12.25
N TYR A 258 22.60 21.33 11.86
CA TYR A 258 22.78 22.58 12.58
C TYR A 258 21.47 23.35 12.71
N ARG A 259 21.34 24.07 13.84
CA ARG A 259 20.25 25.01 14.09
C ARG A 259 20.79 26.38 14.48
N PRO A 260 20.04 27.48 14.31
CA PRO A 260 20.42 28.80 14.85
C PRO A 260 20.55 28.70 16.37
N LYS A 261 21.70 29.19 16.89
CA LYS A 261 21.99 29.22 18.34
C LYS A 261 21.01 30.13 19.09
N ALA A 262 20.49 31.16 18.42
CA ALA A 262 19.49 32.08 18.96
C ALA A 262 18.40 32.34 17.92
N ILE A 263 17.13 32.17 18.33
CA ILE A 263 15.96 32.47 17.51
C ILE A 263 15.52 33.90 17.80
N ALA A 264 15.46 34.75 16.77
CA ALA A 264 14.99 36.13 16.90
C ALA A 264 13.49 36.13 17.24
N ARG A 265 13.09 36.90 18.26
CA ARG A 265 11.68 37.04 18.68
C ARG A 265 10.80 37.75 17.67
N GLN A 266 11.40 38.57 16.78
CA GLN A 266 10.72 39.30 15.73
C GLN A 266 11.40 39.04 14.39
N LYS A 267 10.66 39.22 13.29
CA LYS A 267 11.22 39.15 11.94
C LYS A 267 12.47 40.02 11.81
N ILE A 268 13.59 39.39 11.45
CA ILE A 268 14.85 40.09 11.23
C ILE A 268 14.65 41.13 10.10
N LYS A 269 14.80 42.42 10.41
CA LYS A 269 14.66 43.51 9.42
C LYS A 269 15.87 43.53 8.50
N LYS A 270 15.71 44.09 7.28
CA LYS A 270 16.83 44.41 6.41
C LYS A 270 17.81 45.34 7.16
N GLY A 271 19.05 44.90 7.21
CA GLY A 271 20.18 45.60 7.80
C GLY A 271 21.27 45.82 6.75
N PRO A 272 22.56 45.78 7.13
CA PRO A 272 23.69 45.86 6.22
C PRO A 272 23.68 44.73 5.17
N ASP A 273 24.53 44.84 4.16
CA ASP A 273 24.53 43.94 2.98
C ASP A 273 24.74 42.46 3.32
N THR A 274 25.22 42.15 4.52
CA THR A 274 25.45 40.78 5.01
C THR A 274 24.69 40.51 6.32
N LEU A 275 24.20 39.26 6.47
CA LEU A 275 23.61 38.74 7.71
C LEU A 275 24.43 37.52 8.17
N THR A 276 25.01 37.63 9.36
CA THR A 276 25.70 36.49 10.00
C THR A 276 24.78 35.81 10.99
N ILE A 277 24.67 34.47 10.91
CA ILE A 277 23.91 33.66 11.82
C ILE A 277 24.85 32.61 12.44
N GLU A 278 24.94 32.63 13.76
CA GLU A 278 25.66 31.57 14.50
C GLU A 278 24.80 30.31 14.53
N LEU A 279 25.42 29.21 14.18
CA LEU A 279 24.78 27.88 14.20
C LEU A 279 25.44 27.02 15.27
N GLU A 280 24.62 26.16 15.92
CA GLU A 280 25.08 25.11 16.81
C GLU A 280 24.58 23.76 16.30
N ARG A 281 25.26 22.66 16.68
CA ARG A 281 24.89 21.31 16.27
C ARG A 281 23.56 20.87 16.88
N ASN A 282 22.78 20.18 16.08
CA ASN A 282 21.66 19.38 16.56
C ASN A 282 22.14 18.05 17.17
N PRO A 283 21.35 17.40 18.03
CA PRO A 283 21.65 16.05 18.50
C PRO A 283 21.63 15.05 17.32
N ASP A 284 22.46 14.03 17.41
CA ASP A 284 22.54 12.99 16.39
C ASP A 284 21.61 11.82 16.78
N ILE A 285 20.42 11.80 16.17
CA ILE A 285 19.39 10.78 16.46
C ILE A 285 19.94 9.38 16.21
N LEU A 286 20.63 9.17 15.09
CA LEU A 286 21.12 7.84 14.72
C LEU A 286 22.19 7.34 15.66
N ALA A 287 23.15 8.21 16.04
CA ALA A 287 24.21 7.85 16.97
C ALA A 287 23.65 7.49 18.35
N ASP A 288 22.68 8.27 18.86
CA ASP A 288 22.12 8.06 20.19
C ASP A 288 21.19 6.84 20.23
N VAL A 289 20.43 6.57 19.15
CA VAL A 289 19.66 5.32 19.02
C VAL A 289 20.55 4.10 18.92
N ALA A 290 21.65 4.18 18.16
CA ALA A 290 22.63 3.08 18.09
C ALA A 290 23.27 2.78 19.46
N ALA A 291 23.58 3.81 20.24
CA ALA A 291 24.12 3.63 21.59
C ALA A 291 23.14 2.93 22.55
N ILE A 292 21.83 3.13 22.40
CA ILE A 292 20.81 2.40 23.17
C ILE A 292 20.80 0.91 22.75
N SER A 293 20.87 0.62 21.45
CA SER A 293 20.90 -0.75 20.92
C SER A 293 22.12 -1.52 21.43
N ASP A 294 23.30 -0.90 21.46
CA ASP A 294 24.53 -1.52 21.96
C ASP A 294 24.45 -1.87 23.47
N VAL A 295 23.71 -1.09 24.25
CA VAL A 295 23.47 -1.38 25.68
C VAL A 295 22.51 -2.56 25.85
N ILE A 296 21.50 -2.68 24.98
CA ILE A 296 20.57 -3.82 25.02
C ILE A 296 21.29 -5.11 24.58
N ASP A 297 22.13 -5.04 23.55
CA ASP A 297 22.93 -6.16 23.08
C ASP A 297 23.91 -6.71 24.16
N ALA A 298 24.51 -5.83 24.94
CA ALA A 298 25.40 -6.20 26.01
C ALA A 298 24.68 -6.93 27.17
N SER A 299 23.38 -6.74 27.33
CA SER A 299 22.58 -7.36 28.39
C SER A 299 21.91 -8.69 27.99
N ASP A 300 21.59 -8.93 26.72
CA ASP A 300 20.76 -10.07 26.24
C ASP A 300 21.35 -10.91 25.08
N GLY A 301 22.52 -10.57 24.57
CA GLY A 301 23.31 -11.46 23.68
C GLY A 301 22.75 -11.71 22.28
N GLN A 302 21.76 -11.01 21.79
CA GLN A 302 21.32 -11.08 20.38
C GLN A 302 20.58 -9.83 19.88
N VAL A 303 21.28 -8.81 19.43
CA VAL A 303 20.76 -7.85 18.45
C VAL A 303 21.84 -7.58 17.40
N ARG A 304 21.53 -7.73 16.12
CA ARG A 304 22.43 -7.36 15.02
C ARG A 304 22.11 -5.94 14.60
N SER A 305 22.98 -4.98 14.91
CA SER A 305 22.97 -3.68 14.24
C SER A 305 23.58 -3.84 12.85
N GLU A 306 22.77 -3.95 11.82
CA GLU A 306 23.23 -3.73 10.45
C GLU A 306 23.13 -2.24 10.12
N GLU A 307 24.21 -1.50 10.36
CA GLU A 307 24.36 -0.13 9.86
C GLU A 307 24.48 -0.15 8.33
N ARG A 308 23.35 -0.13 7.61
CA ARG A 308 23.35 0.18 6.18
C ARG A 308 23.40 1.68 6.01
N ARG A 309 24.59 2.23 5.83
CA ARG A 309 24.78 3.59 5.28
C ARG A 309 24.32 3.60 3.83
N VAL A 310 23.03 3.80 3.62
CA VAL A 310 22.46 4.09 2.29
C VAL A 310 22.85 5.52 1.90
N GLY A 311 24.07 5.72 1.44
CA GLY A 311 24.53 7.04 1.01
C GLY A 311 25.66 7.05 -0.01
N LYS A 312 26.50 6.04 -0.10
CA LYS A 312 27.60 6.00 -1.07
C LYS A 312 27.49 4.89 -2.12
N GLU A 313 26.76 3.83 -1.87
CA GLU A 313 26.65 2.73 -2.84
C GLU A 313 25.55 2.91 -3.89
N CYS A 314 24.56 3.77 -3.69
CA CYS A 314 23.57 4.10 -4.72
C CYS A 314 24.12 4.95 -5.87
N ARG A 315 25.29 5.58 -5.73
CA ARG A 315 25.90 6.37 -6.83
C ARG A 315 26.62 5.53 -7.87
N SER A 316 26.93 4.27 -7.60
CA SER A 316 27.70 3.42 -8.52
C SER A 316 26.86 2.48 -9.40
N ARG A 317 25.53 2.39 -9.18
CA ARG A 317 24.64 1.51 -9.97
C ARG A 317 23.64 2.23 -10.89
N TRP A 318 23.61 3.55 -10.89
CA TRP A 318 22.80 4.34 -11.81
C TRP A 318 23.69 5.21 -12.67
N SER A 319 24.43 4.58 -13.60
CA SER A 319 24.97 5.26 -14.79
C SER A 319 23.96 5.04 -15.92
N PRO A 320 23.38 6.10 -16.52
CA PRO A 320 22.38 5.95 -17.58
C PRO A 320 23.02 5.77 -18.98
N TYR A 321 24.25 5.27 -19.08
CA TYR A 321 24.88 4.99 -20.37
C TYR A 321 25.75 3.74 -20.27
N HIS A 322 25.19 2.61 -20.66
CA HIS A 322 25.77 1.64 -21.57
C HIS A 322 24.67 0.72 -22.06
#